data_261020345893d96d2ca2ba7af4d38408
#
_entry.id   261020345893d96d2ca2ba7af4d38408
#
_cell.length_a   1.000
_cell.length_b   1.000
_cell.length_c   1.000
_cell.angle_alpha   90.00
_cell.angle_beta   90.00
_cell.angle_gamma   90.00
#
_symmetry.space_group_name_H-M   'P 1'
#
loop_
_entity.id
_entity.type
_entity.pdbx_description
1 polymer ?
#
loop_
_entity_poly.entity_id
_entity_poly.type
_entity_poly.pdbx_seq_one_letter_code
_entity_poly.pdbx_strand_id
1 'polypeptide(L)'
;LGINFFDTADMYSRGESEVILGRAIREYARRDDVVLATKVFYPMSDKPNDRGLSRKHILASIDASLRRLGTDYLDLYIIDRFDPHTPIAETLEALDVIVRSGRARYIGASSMFAWQFMQLLEKLVELHTSRHSPSVQAELTGK
;
A
#
# COMPACT_ATOMS: atom_id res chain seq x y z
N LEU A 1 -9.98 9.85 -24.89
CA LEU A 1 -10.68 8.58 -24.70
C LEU A 1 -11.29 8.43 -23.30
N GLY A 2 -11.04 9.34 -22.34
CA GLY A 2 -11.64 9.36 -21.00
C GLY A 2 -11.13 8.30 -20.02
N ILE A 3 -10.09 7.54 -20.36
CA ILE A 3 -9.45 6.61 -19.42
C ILE A 3 -8.57 7.42 -18.47
N ASN A 4 -8.84 7.32 -17.17
CA ASN A 4 -8.11 8.05 -16.14
C ASN A 4 -7.69 7.18 -14.95
N PHE A 5 -7.95 5.88 -14.94
CA PHE A 5 -7.51 4.94 -13.91
C PHE A 5 -6.42 4.03 -14.48
N PHE A 6 -5.24 4.05 -13.84
CA PHE A 6 -4.07 3.28 -14.24
C PHE A 6 -3.64 2.37 -13.08
N ASP A 7 -3.64 1.07 -13.34
CA ASP A 7 -3.22 0.05 -12.37
C ASP A 7 -1.93 -0.63 -12.85
N THR A 8 -0.94 -0.71 -11.98
CA THR A 8 0.32 -1.40 -12.17
C THR A 8 0.70 -2.21 -10.93
N ALA A 9 1.91 -2.70 -10.83
CA ALA A 9 2.50 -3.32 -9.66
C ALA A 9 4.03 -3.17 -9.69
N ASP A 10 4.65 -3.15 -8.52
CA ASP A 10 6.11 -3.10 -8.38
C ASP A 10 6.80 -4.27 -9.09
N MET A 11 6.19 -5.47 -9.03
CA MET A 11 6.73 -6.67 -9.63
C MET A 11 6.63 -6.71 -11.17
N TYR A 12 5.78 -5.91 -11.80
CA TYR A 12 5.62 -5.97 -13.27
C TYR A 12 6.92 -5.53 -13.95
N SER A 13 7.59 -6.51 -14.58
CA SER A 13 8.94 -6.35 -15.14
C SER A 13 9.92 -5.72 -14.14
N ARG A 14 9.81 -6.09 -12.87
CA ARG A 14 10.69 -5.61 -11.78
C ARG A 14 10.77 -4.09 -11.67
N GLY A 15 9.62 -3.43 -11.76
CA GLY A 15 9.48 -1.99 -11.65
C GLY A 15 9.48 -1.22 -12.97
N GLU A 16 9.80 -1.84 -14.09
CA GLU A 16 9.82 -1.18 -15.40
C GLU A 16 8.44 -0.66 -15.81
N SER A 17 7.37 -1.39 -15.47
CA SER A 17 5.99 -0.94 -15.71
C SER A 17 5.71 0.39 -15.02
N GLU A 18 6.15 0.55 -13.78
CA GLU A 18 5.98 1.81 -13.04
C GLU A 18 6.81 2.95 -13.65
N VAL A 19 8.03 2.67 -14.10
CA VAL A 19 8.89 3.67 -14.77
C VAL A 19 8.23 4.18 -16.05
N ILE A 20 7.75 3.25 -16.89
CA ILE A 20 7.08 3.59 -18.17
C ILE A 20 5.80 4.37 -17.91
N LEU A 21 4.97 3.91 -16.97
CA LEU A 21 3.71 4.56 -16.62
C LEU A 21 3.95 5.97 -16.04
N GLY A 22 4.91 6.12 -15.13
CA GLY A 22 5.26 7.42 -14.56
C GLY A 22 5.74 8.42 -15.61
N ARG A 23 6.54 7.96 -16.60
CA ARG A 23 6.94 8.78 -17.73
C ARG A 23 5.74 9.19 -18.60
N ALA A 24 4.86 8.22 -18.91
CA ALA A 24 3.68 8.48 -19.73
C ALA A 24 2.72 9.48 -19.06
N ILE A 25 2.47 9.35 -17.76
CA ILE A 25 1.62 10.30 -17.02
C ILE A 25 2.21 11.72 -17.08
N ARG A 26 3.52 11.87 -16.83
CA ARG A 26 4.16 13.20 -16.89
C ARG A 26 4.10 13.85 -18.27
N GLU A 27 4.13 13.04 -19.32
CA GLU A 27 4.13 13.54 -20.70
C GLU A 27 2.73 13.85 -21.23
N TYR A 28 1.71 13.03 -20.86
CA TYR A 28 0.39 13.06 -21.52
C TYR A 28 -0.78 13.41 -20.61
N ALA A 29 -0.56 13.55 -19.30
CA ALA A 29 -1.65 13.82 -18.34
C ALA A 29 -1.20 14.77 -17.22
N ARG A 30 -2.17 15.36 -16.54
CA ARG A 30 -1.92 16.00 -15.26
C ARG A 30 -2.10 14.97 -14.16
N ARG A 31 -1.24 14.98 -13.14
CA ARG A 31 -1.30 14.02 -12.03
C ARG A 31 -2.67 14.01 -11.33
N ASP A 32 -3.30 15.17 -11.17
CA ASP A 32 -4.59 15.33 -10.50
C ASP A 32 -5.78 14.82 -11.33
N ASP A 33 -5.61 14.60 -12.63
CA ASP A 33 -6.67 14.13 -13.52
C ASP A 33 -6.70 12.59 -13.60
N VAL A 34 -5.74 11.90 -12.97
CA VAL A 34 -5.59 10.44 -13.04
C VAL A 34 -5.61 9.81 -11.66
N VAL A 35 -6.18 8.60 -11.60
CA VAL A 35 -6.11 7.69 -10.46
C VAL A 35 -4.99 6.69 -10.71
N LEU A 36 -4.01 6.66 -9.83
CA LEU A 36 -2.82 5.83 -9.96
C LEU A 36 -2.76 4.78 -8.85
N ALA A 37 -2.79 3.52 -9.25
CA ALA A 37 -2.69 2.37 -8.37
C ALA A 37 -1.42 1.56 -8.63
N THR A 38 -0.79 1.07 -7.56
CA THR A 38 0.27 0.05 -7.64
C THR A 38 0.15 -0.94 -6.49
N LYS A 39 0.92 -2.04 -6.56
CA LYS A 39 0.79 -3.18 -5.65
C LYS A 39 2.14 -3.59 -5.09
N VAL A 40 2.09 -4.28 -3.93
CA VAL A 40 3.24 -4.83 -3.24
C VAL A 40 2.96 -6.27 -2.77
N PHE A 41 3.93 -7.14 -2.87
CA PHE A 41 3.99 -8.47 -2.25
C PHE A 41 5.15 -9.30 -2.82
N TYR A 42 5.24 -9.38 -4.16
CA TYR A 42 6.16 -10.30 -4.83
C TYR A 42 7.62 -9.89 -4.67
N PRO A 43 8.56 -10.85 -4.77
CA PRO A 43 9.99 -10.53 -4.67
C PRO A 43 10.45 -9.56 -5.77
N MET A 44 11.10 -8.48 -5.36
CA MET A 44 11.75 -7.54 -6.27
C MET A 44 13.23 -7.90 -6.51
N SER A 45 13.81 -8.70 -5.61
CA SER A 45 15.17 -9.23 -5.73
C SER A 45 15.29 -10.56 -4.96
N ASP A 46 16.48 -11.16 -5.00
CA ASP A 46 16.78 -12.39 -4.25
C ASP A 46 17.07 -12.16 -2.76
N LYS A 47 17.02 -10.91 -2.31
CA LYS A 47 17.25 -10.56 -0.90
C LYS A 47 16.07 -11.01 -0.02
N PRO A 48 16.32 -11.54 1.19
CA PRO A 48 15.28 -12.13 2.02
C PRO A 48 14.18 -11.16 2.47
N ASN A 49 14.51 -9.87 2.61
CA ASN A 49 13.58 -8.85 3.07
C ASN A 49 12.90 -8.05 1.93
N ASP A 50 13.06 -8.48 0.69
CA ASP A 50 12.55 -7.78 -0.49
C ASP A 50 11.33 -8.50 -1.07
N ARG A 51 10.45 -8.96 -0.17
CA ARG A 51 9.20 -9.69 -0.48
C ARG A 51 8.22 -9.67 0.68
N GLY A 52 6.95 -10.06 0.40
CA GLY A 52 5.90 -10.26 1.40
C GLY A 52 5.30 -8.96 1.90
N LEU A 53 4.66 -9.00 3.07
CA LEU A 53 3.93 -7.87 3.62
C LEU A 53 4.47 -7.41 4.98
N SER A 54 5.74 -7.70 5.29
CA SER A 54 6.36 -7.14 6.49
C SER A 54 6.38 -5.62 6.43
N ARG A 55 6.28 -4.99 7.60
CA ARG A 55 6.38 -3.52 7.73
C ARG A 55 7.60 -2.96 7.00
N LYS A 56 8.75 -3.63 7.14
CA LYS A 56 9.99 -3.21 6.48
C LYS A 56 9.83 -3.18 4.97
N HIS A 57 9.30 -4.27 4.38
CA HIS A 57 9.16 -4.37 2.93
C HIS A 57 8.11 -3.38 2.41
N ILE A 58 6.94 -3.30 3.02
CA ILE A 58 5.86 -2.38 2.62
C ILE A 58 6.36 -0.93 2.56
N LEU A 59 7.05 -0.47 3.60
CA LEU A 59 7.55 0.92 3.65
C LEU A 59 8.66 1.17 2.63
N ALA A 60 9.56 0.22 2.42
CA ALA A 60 10.61 0.34 1.41
C ALA A 60 10.04 0.30 -0.02
N SER A 61 9.06 -0.58 -0.26
CA SER A 61 8.43 -0.75 -1.58
C SER A 61 7.67 0.49 -2.01
N ILE A 62 6.85 1.11 -1.14
CA ILE A 62 6.13 2.32 -1.54
C ILE A 62 7.08 3.45 -1.90
N ASP A 63 8.15 3.65 -1.12
CA ASP A 63 9.13 4.68 -1.43
C ASP A 63 9.85 4.42 -2.76
N ALA A 64 10.10 3.16 -3.09
CA ALA A 64 10.66 2.77 -4.39
C ALA A 64 9.66 2.97 -5.54
N SER A 65 8.39 2.60 -5.35
CA SER A 65 7.31 2.78 -6.34
C SER A 65 7.07 4.26 -6.64
N LEU A 66 7.01 5.11 -5.61
CA LEU A 66 6.86 6.56 -5.79
C LEU A 66 8.01 7.16 -6.62
N ARG A 67 9.25 6.71 -6.36
CA ARG A 67 10.41 7.14 -7.17
C ARG A 67 10.31 6.70 -8.62
N ARG A 68 9.92 5.43 -8.89
CA ARG A 68 9.76 4.91 -10.26
C ARG A 68 8.64 5.61 -11.02
N LEU A 69 7.51 5.82 -10.36
CA LEU A 69 6.36 6.54 -10.91
C LEU A 69 6.61 8.05 -11.05
N GLY A 70 7.55 8.61 -10.29
CA GLY A 70 7.87 10.03 -10.30
C GLY A 70 6.73 10.90 -9.76
N THR A 71 6.12 10.47 -8.66
CA THR A 71 5.02 11.15 -7.97
C THR A 71 5.22 11.09 -6.46
N ASP A 72 4.60 12.01 -5.72
CA ASP A 72 4.70 12.08 -4.26
C ASP A 72 3.64 11.22 -3.56
N TYR A 73 2.60 10.79 -4.29
CA TYR A 73 1.52 9.99 -3.73
C TYR A 73 0.90 9.03 -4.75
N LEU A 74 0.32 7.96 -4.22
CA LEU A 74 -0.58 7.06 -4.92
C LEU A 74 -2.03 7.39 -4.54
N ASP A 75 -2.96 7.17 -5.45
CA ASP A 75 -4.36 7.18 -5.10
C ASP A 75 -4.74 5.88 -4.38
N LEU A 76 -4.22 4.74 -4.85
CA LEU A 76 -4.50 3.44 -4.26
C LEU A 76 -3.23 2.59 -4.15
N TYR A 77 -2.91 2.11 -2.94
CA TYR A 77 -1.84 1.15 -2.69
C TYR A 77 -2.42 -0.19 -2.29
N ILE A 78 -2.08 -1.24 -3.01
CA ILE A 78 -2.75 -2.54 -2.94
C ILE A 78 -1.79 -3.60 -2.44
N ILE A 79 -2.22 -4.42 -1.47
CA ILE A 79 -1.56 -5.69 -1.20
C ILE A 79 -1.96 -6.70 -2.27
N ASP A 80 -1.00 -7.20 -3.03
CA ASP A 80 -1.26 -8.04 -4.21
C ASP A 80 -1.68 -9.47 -3.86
N ARG A 81 -1.31 -9.95 -2.69
CA ARG A 81 -1.65 -11.27 -2.15
C ARG A 81 -1.76 -11.23 -0.62
N PHE A 82 -2.44 -12.21 -0.06
CA PHE A 82 -2.37 -12.46 1.38
C PHE A 82 -1.01 -13.07 1.75
N ASP A 83 -0.38 -12.55 2.81
CA ASP A 83 0.89 -13.09 3.32
C ASP A 83 0.65 -13.92 4.59
N PRO A 84 0.76 -15.26 4.51
CA PRO A 84 0.59 -16.11 5.68
C PRO A 84 1.78 -16.08 6.66
N HIS A 85 2.89 -15.45 6.28
CA HIS A 85 4.12 -15.41 7.06
C HIS A 85 4.29 -14.11 7.87
N THR A 86 3.45 -13.10 7.58
CA THR A 86 3.46 -11.83 8.30
C THR A 86 2.16 -11.66 9.11
N PRO A 87 2.23 -11.30 10.39
CA PRO A 87 1.04 -10.99 11.16
C PRO A 87 0.19 -9.91 10.50
N ILE A 88 -1.11 -10.14 10.38
CA ILE A 88 -2.05 -9.19 9.75
C ILE A 88 -1.96 -7.80 10.38
N ALA A 89 -1.81 -7.73 11.70
CA ALA A 89 -1.69 -6.46 12.41
C ALA A 89 -0.48 -5.65 11.94
N GLU A 90 0.68 -6.29 11.75
CA GLU A 90 1.91 -5.63 11.26
C GLU A 90 1.70 -5.03 9.85
N THR A 91 1.07 -5.80 8.97
CA THR A 91 0.72 -5.34 7.61
C THR A 91 -0.21 -4.14 7.65
N LEU A 92 -1.30 -4.21 8.42
CA LEU A 92 -2.29 -3.13 8.52
C LEU A 92 -1.71 -1.87 9.17
N GLU A 93 -0.87 -2.00 10.18
CA GLU A 93 -0.18 -0.88 10.81
C GLU A 93 0.80 -0.19 9.84
N ALA A 94 1.49 -0.96 9.00
CA ALA A 94 2.35 -0.39 7.97
C ALA A 94 1.54 0.40 6.93
N LEU A 95 0.41 -0.13 6.49
CA LEU A 95 -0.51 0.54 5.56
C LEU A 95 -1.12 1.82 6.17
N ASP A 96 -1.49 1.80 7.46
CA ASP A 96 -1.98 2.97 8.18
C ASP A 96 -0.93 4.10 8.20
N VAL A 97 0.34 3.76 8.46
CA VAL A 97 1.45 4.74 8.38
C VAL A 97 1.58 5.35 6.99
N ILE A 98 1.41 4.56 5.94
CA ILE A 98 1.47 5.03 4.56
C ILE A 98 0.35 6.04 4.28
N VAL A 99 -0.89 5.73 4.67
CA VAL A 99 -2.03 6.64 4.49
C VAL A 99 -1.84 7.93 5.30
N ARG A 100 -1.49 7.81 6.57
CA ARG A 100 -1.26 8.99 7.45
C ARG A 100 -0.13 9.88 6.98
N SER A 101 0.89 9.31 6.37
CA SER A 101 2.01 10.09 5.80
C SER A 101 1.67 10.74 4.45
N GLY A 102 0.49 10.49 3.89
CA GLY A 102 0.05 11.03 2.61
C GLY A 102 0.66 10.34 1.39
N ARG A 103 1.45 9.27 1.56
CA ARG A 103 2.05 8.52 0.45
C ARG A 103 1.04 7.70 -0.35
N ALA A 104 -0.09 7.32 0.26
CA ALA A 104 -1.25 6.81 -0.45
C ALA A 104 -2.54 7.42 0.11
N ARG A 105 -3.55 7.59 -0.74
CA ARG A 105 -4.88 8.09 -0.33
C ARG A 105 -5.75 6.96 0.21
N TYR A 106 -5.70 5.82 -0.47
CA TYR A 106 -6.48 4.63 -0.14
C TYR A 106 -5.59 3.40 -0.16
N ILE A 107 -6.02 2.38 0.57
CA ILE A 107 -5.42 1.04 0.55
C ILE A 107 -6.42 0.03 0.01
N GLY A 108 -5.92 -1.04 -0.59
CA GLY A 108 -6.74 -2.10 -1.14
C GLY A 108 -6.08 -3.47 -0.97
N ALA A 109 -6.83 -4.50 -1.31
CA ALA A 109 -6.36 -5.88 -1.32
C ALA A 109 -6.82 -6.57 -2.60
N SER A 110 -5.98 -7.47 -3.12
CA SER A 110 -6.18 -8.20 -4.37
C SER A 110 -5.90 -9.68 -4.18
N SER A 111 -6.48 -10.48 -5.06
CA SER A 111 -6.10 -11.88 -5.31
C SER A 111 -5.98 -12.76 -4.07
N MET A 112 -6.97 -12.68 -3.17
CA MET A 112 -7.06 -13.49 -1.97
C MET A 112 -8.43 -14.14 -1.83
N PHE A 113 -8.52 -15.18 -1.01
CA PHE A 113 -9.80 -15.80 -0.70
C PHE A 113 -10.68 -14.88 0.17
N ALA A 114 -12.00 -15.01 0.04
CA ALA A 114 -12.94 -14.18 0.81
C ALA A 114 -12.70 -14.24 2.33
N TRP A 115 -12.37 -15.41 2.88
CA TRP A 115 -12.08 -15.56 4.31
C TRP A 115 -10.80 -14.81 4.74
N GLN A 116 -9.78 -14.74 3.88
CA GLN A 116 -8.56 -13.97 4.14
C GLN A 116 -8.86 -12.47 4.18
N PHE A 117 -9.67 -12.01 3.23
CA PHE A 117 -10.11 -10.62 3.19
C PHE A 117 -10.97 -10.26 4.43
N MET A 118 -11.86 -11.15 4.86
CA MET A 118 -12.63 -10.96 6.09
C MET A 118 -11.73 -10.84 7.33
N GLN A 119 -10.71 -11.67 7.46
CA GLN A 119 -9.74 -11.56 8.56
C GLN A 119 -9.02 -10.20 8.57
N LEU A 120 -8.66 -9.66 7.40
CA LEU A 120 -8.06 -8.32 7.29
C LEU A 120 -9.05 -7.24 7.75
N LEU A 121 -10.32 -7.32 7.36
CA LEU A 121 -11.36 -6.36 7.75
C LEU A 121 -11.64 -6.40 9.26
N GLU A 122 -11.80 -7.59 9.83
CA GLU A 122 -12.01 -7.79 11.28
C GLU A 122 -10.86 -7.17 12.08
N LYS A 123 -9.62 -7.47 11.68
CA LYS A 123 -8.44 -6.91 12.35
C LYS A 123 -8.31 -5.41 12.18
N LEU A 124 -8.69 -4.87 11.02
CA LEU A 124 -8.70 -3.42 10.78
C LEU A 124 -9.70 -2.71 11.72
N VAL A 125 -10.90 -3.26 11.87
CA VAL A 125 -11.91 -2.73 12.80
C VAL A 125 -11.42 -2.79 14.24
N GLU A 126 -10.83 -3.91 14.66
CA GLU A 126 -10.27 -4.08 16.00
C GLU A 126 -9.19 -3.03 16.30
N LEU A 127 -8.22 -2.84 15.39
CA LEU A 127 -7.15 -1.86 15.54
C LEU A 127 -7.69 -0.41 15.57
N HIS A 128 -8.72 -0.13 14.78
CA HIS A 128 -9.34 1.19 14.78
C HIS A 128 -10.11 1.46 16.08
N THR A 129 -10.87 0.49 16.56
CA THR A 129 -11.65 0.61 17.80
C THR A 129 -10.75 0.75 19.01
N SER A 130 -9.67 -0.04 19.11
CA SER A 130 -8.73 0.04 20.24
C SER A 130 -8.01 1.39 20.32
N ARG A 131 -7.67 2.01 19.20
CA ARG A 131 -7.04 3.34 19.16
C ARG A 131 -7.96 4.49 19.58
N HIS A 132 -9.27 4.31 19.47
CA HIS A 132 -10.28 5.32 19.82
C HIS A 132 -11.00 4.99 21.14
N SER A 133 -10.56 3.97 21.86
CA SER A 133 -11.10 3.65 23.19
C SER A 133 -10.71 4.71 24.21
N PRO A 134 -11.63 5.17 25.06
CA PRO A 134 -11.35 6.16 26.12
C PRO A 134 -10.20 5.79 27.05
N SER A 135 -9.97 4.50 27.30
CA SER A 135 -8.87 3.99 28.12
C SER A 135 -7.48 4.26 27.50
N VAL A 136 -7.36 4.11 26.18
CA VAL A 136 -6.10 4.38 25.46
C VAL A 136 -5.81 5.89 25.38
N GLN A 137 -6.86 6.71 25.23
CA GLN A 137 -6.70 8.16 25.28
C GLN A 137 -6.26 8.67 26.66
N ALA A 138 -6.72 8.03 27.73
CA ALA A 138 -6.32 8.39 29.10
C ALA A 138 -4.82 8.10 29.36
N GLU A 139 -4.29 7.01 28.84
CA GLU A 139 -2.85 6.69 28.93
C GLU A 139 -1.98 7.68 28.13
N LEU A 140 -2.43 8.09 26.94
CA LEU A 140 -1.68 9.00 26.08
C LEU A 140 -1.72 10.47 26.57
N THR A 141 -2.73 10.85 27.36
CA THR A 141 -2.88 12.21 27.85
C THR A 141 -2.40 12.43 29.29
N GLY A 142 -1.93 11.39 29.96
CA GLY A 142 -1.34 11.48 31.31
C GLY A 142 -2.32 11.96 32.40
N LYS A 143 -3.61 11.69 32.23
CA LYS A 143 -4.65 11.99 33.22
C LYS A 143 -5.23 10.73 33.83
#